data_193fb12d264e3dabc7a2f33a412fc258
#
_entry.id   193fb12d264e3dabc7a2f33a412fc258
#
_cell.length_a   1.000
_cell.length_b   1.000
_cell.length_c   1.000
_cell.angle_alpha   90.00
_cell.angle_beta   90.00
_cell.angle_gamma   90.00
#
_symmetry.space_group_name_H-M   'P 1'
#
loop_
_entity.id
_entity.type
_entity.pdbx_description
1 polymer ?
#
loop_
_entity_poly.entity_id
_entity_poly.type
_entity_poly.pdbx_seq_one_letter_code
_entity_poly.pdbx_strand_id
1 'polypeptide(L)'
;MGTFARVLGVAVVLAGVALAAASPASARDTMQGNYTYSAPGLPDATWTIYPVCVNVIGDLRVPLEDPVACTLHIVSATSMKTTPELESLNWGGDAHLTGGVWQVIVNRNDGFQCPDGSTAPLFRTFEFDDVTLTGTLTTTNNAGCGVPAAMTKTPFTLAFTTPLPGPVDQYPLVCEPAGLRHCR
;
A
#
# COMPACT_ATOMS: atom_id res chain seq x y z
N MET A 1 17.44 -78.75 -8.91
CA MET A 1 17.18 -78.35 -7.52
C MET A 1 17.57 -76.87 -7.43
N GLY A 2 16.63 -76.04 -7.60
CA GLY A 2 16.81 -74.58 -7.69
C GLY A 2 16.15 -73.89 -6.52
N THR A 3 16.95 -73.20 -5.76
CA THR A 3 16.55 -72.45 -4.58
C THR A 3 16.13 -71.05 -5.05
N PHE A 4 14.80 -70.79 -5.02
CA PHE A 4 14.28 -69.44 -5.25
C PHE A 4 14.50 -68.62 -3.99
N ALA A 5 15.43 -67.68 -4.06
CA ALA A 5 15.62 -66.66 -3.06
C ALA A 5 14.49 -65.61 -3.23
N ARG A 6 13.60 -65.56 -2.23
CA ARG A 6 12.56 -64.51 -2.12
C ARG A 6 13.23 -63.22 -1.65
N VAL A 7 13.41 -62.30 -2.55
CA VAL A 7 13.72 -60.92 -2.21
C VAL A 7 12.40 -60.22 -1.88
N LEU A 8 12.05 -60.16 -0.60
CA LEU A 8 11.01 -59.31 -0.12
C LEU A 8 11.51 -57.87 -0.14
N GLY A 9 11.16 -57.16 -1.18
CA GLY A 9 11.37 -55.73 -1.24
C GLY A 9 10.43 -55.05 -0.22
N VAL A 10 11.04 -54.58 0.86
CA VAL A 10 10.35 -53.67 1.79
C VAL A 10 10.28 -52.28 1.09
N ALA A 11 9.18 -52.07 0.43
CA ALA A 11 8.79 -50.68 0.01
C ALA A 11 8.44 -49.93 1.28
N VAL A 12 9.43 -49.32 1.89
CA VAL A 12 9.20 -48.26 2.90
C VAL A 12 8.61 -47.08 2.16
N VAL A 13 7.32 -47.03 2.14
CA VAL A 13 6.59 -45.80 1.78
C VAL A 13 6.94 -44.76 2.83
N LEU A 14 7.93 -43.96 2.54
CA LEU A 14 8.17 -42.69 3.19
C LEU A 14 7.00 -41.79 2.80
N ALA A 15 5.83 -41.99 3.44
CA ALA A 15 4.82 -40.98 3.55
C ALA A 15 5.46 -39.83 4.35
N GLY A 16 6.23 -39.02 3.65
CA GLY A 16 6.68 -37.74 4.15
C GLY A 16 5.44 -36.94 4.51
N VAL A 17 5.12 -36.95 5.78
CA VAL A 17 4.21 -36.00 6.36
C VAL A 17 4.90 -34.66 6.20
N ALA A 18 4.69 -34.02 5.05
CA ALA A 18 4.85 -32.61 4.91
C ALA A 18 3.75 -31.97 5.79
N LEU A 19 3.97 -31.97 7.09
CA LEU A 19 3.41 -30.97 7.95
C LEU A 19 3.95 -29.65 7.40
N ALA A 20 3.30 -29.15 6.37
CA ALA A 20 3.34 -27.75 6.07
C ALA A 20 3.01 -27.09 7.41
N ALA A 21 4.03 -26.60 8.09
CA ALA A 21 3.86 -25.67 9.17
C ALA A 21 3.13 -24.50 8.49
N ALA A 22 1.80 -24.56 8.51
CA ALA A 22 0.99 -23.38 8.31
C ALA A 22 1.47 -22.45 9.41
N SER A 23 2.40 -21.57 9.07
CA SER A 23 2.75 -20.45 9.94
C SER A 23 1.42 -19.86 10.33
N PRO A 24 1.15 -19.68 11.64
CA PRO A 24 -0.04 -18.94 12.03
C PRO A 24 -0.01 -17.69 11.19
N ALA A 25 -1.13 -17.36 10.56
CA ALA A 25 -1.29 -16.08 9.87
C ALA A 25 -1.03 -15.04 10.96
N SER A 26 0.22 -14.63 11.11
CA SER A 26 0.58 -13.51 11.95
C SER A 26 -0.21 -12.36 11.39
N ALA A 27 -1.04 -11.73 12.22
CA ALA A 27 -1.61 -10.43 11.91
C ALA A 27 -0.43 -9.60 11.39
N ARG A 28 -0.46 -9.24 10.11
CA ARG A 28 0.64 -8.47 9.52
C ARG A 28 0.58 -7.11 10.15
N ASP A 29 1.69 -6.68 10.73
CA ASP A 29 1.82 -5.30 11.15
C ASP A 29 1.50 -4.42 9.94
N THR A 30 0.52 -3.54 10.10
CA THR A 30 0.11 -2.63 9.05
C THR A 30 1.28 -1.72 8.70
N MET A 31 1.47 -1.45 7.41
CA MET A 31 2.57 -0.65 6.91
C MET A 31 2.70 0.70 7.62
N GLN A 32 3.85 0.98 8.22
CA GLN A 32 4.15 2.26 8.89
C GLN A 32 5.63 2.62 8.81
N GLY A 33 5.94 3.90 8.73
CA GLY A 33 7.32 4.38 8.65
C GLY A 33 7.54 5.39 7.53
N ASN A 34 8.82 5.69 7.29
CA ASN A 34 9.26 6.49 6.16
C ASN A 34 9.81 5.56 5.08
N TYR A 35 9.41 5.81 3.85
CA TYR A 35 9.80 5.05 2.68
C TYR A 35 10.33 5.97 1.60
N THR A 36 11.35 5.54 0.88
CA THR A 36 11.75 6.20 -0.36
C THR A 36 10.87 5.67 -1.49
N TYR A 37 10.14 6.58 -2.13
CA TYR A 37 9.41 6.33 -3.36
C TYR A 37 10.33 6.59 -4.55
N SER A 38 10.45 5.63 -5.47
CA SER A 38 11.25 5.75 -6.69
C SER A 38 10.47 5.26 -7.90
N ALA A 39 10.42 6.09 -8.95
CA ALA A 39 9.78 5.76 -10.22
C ALA A 39 10.62 6.25 -11.40
N PRO A 40 10.67 5.51 -12.52
CA PRO A 40 11.43 5.92 -13.71
C PRO A 40 11.02 7.30 -14.21
N GLY A 41 12.00 8.17 -14.41
CA GLY A 41 11.78 9.52 -14.94
C GLY A 41 11.21 10.53 -13.95
N LEU A 42 11.02 10.15 -12.69
CA LEU A 42 10.63 11.04 -11.61
C LEU A 42 11.74 11.10 -10.55
N PRO A 43 11.93 12.23 -9.88
CA PRO A 43 12.82 12.28 -8.72
C PRO A 43 12.24 11.48 -7.57
N ASP A 44 13.13 11.00 -6.69
CA ASP A 44 12.74 10.29 -5.49
C ASP A 44 11.97 11.21 -4.53
N ALA A 45 10.99 10.63 -3.85
CA ALA A 45 10.22 11.30 -2.81
C ALA A 45 10.22 10.47 -1.53
N THR A 46 10.02 11.12 -0.40
CA THR A 46 9.81 10.44 0.88
C THR A 46 8.32 10.29 1.13
N TRP A 47 7.87 9.07 1.34
CA TRP A 47 6.52 8.77 1.81
C TRP A 47 6.57 8.49 3.31
N THR A 48 5.89 9.32 4.08
CA THR A 48 5.62 9.03 5.48
C THR A 48 4.26 8.36 5.56
N ILE A 49 4.21 7.13 6.06
CA ILE A 49 3.02 6.29 6.09
C ILE A 49 2.71 5.94 7.54
N TYR A 50 1.46 6.10 7.94
CA TYR A 50 0.96 5.63 9.22
C TYR A 50 -0.48 5.12 9.12
N PRO A 51 -0.79 3.99 9.78
CA PRO A 51 -2.11 3.40 9.73
C PRO A 51 -3.03 4.03 10.78
N VAL A 52 -4.31 4.15 10.43
CA VAL A 52 -5.42 4.36 11.36
C VAL A 52 -6.45 3.28 11.08
N CYS A 53 -6.74 2.47 12.08
CA CYS A 53 -7.62 1.32 11.95
C CYS A 53 -8.86 1.50 12.82
N VAL A 54 -9.99 0.97 12.39
CA VAL A 54 -11.19 0.83 13.20
C VAL A 54 -11.29 -0.60 13.69
N ASN A 55 -11.59 -0.78 14.97
CA ASN A 55 -11.87 -2.10 15.48
C ASN A 55 -13.12 -2.65 14.78
N VAL A 56 -12.94 -3.66 13.94
CA VAL A 56 -14.08 -4.37 13.34
C VAL A 56 -14.69 -5.24 14.42
N ILE A 57 -15.79 -4.79 15.00
CA ILE A 57 -16.60 -5.58 15.92
C ILE A 57 -17.46 -6.54 15.08
N GLY A 58 -16.84 -7.56 14.52
CA GLY A 58 -17.54 -8.74 14.06
C GLY A 58 -17.47 -9.77 15.16
N ASP A 59 -18.61 -10.42 15.48
CA ASP A 59 -18.80 -11.39 16.54
C ASP A 59 -17.71 -11.38 17.64
N LEU A 60 -18.01 -10.83 18.76
CA LEU A 60 -17.23 -10.41 19.95
C LEU A 60 -16.08 -11.33 20.46
N ARG A 61 -15.56 -12.24 19.66
CA ARG A 61 -14.65 -13.29 20.12
C ARG A 61 -13.25 -13.27 19.51
N VAL A 62 -13.02 -12.50 18.45
CA VAL A 62 -11.70 -12.39 17.86
C VAL A 62 -11.50 -10.94 17.41
N PRO A 63 -10.49 -10.23 17.90
CA PRO A 63 -10.06 -9.00 17.25
C PRO A 63 -9.53 -9.39 15.87
N LEU A 64 -10.36 -9.25 14.87
CA LEU A 64 -9.93 -9.33 13.48
C LEU A 64 -9.20 -8.02 13.19
N GLU A 65 -7.90 -8.03 13.39
CA GLU A 65 -7.01 -7.05 12.80
C GLU A 65 -6.97 -7.31 11.29
N ASP A 66 -8.06 -6.90 10.63
CA ASP A 66 -8.14 -7.03 9.20
C ASP A 66 -7.55 -5.75 8.57
N PRO A 67 -6.52 -5.84 7.73
CA PRO A 67 -5.98 -4.68 6.99
C PRO A 67 -7.06 -3.88 6.24
N VAL A 68 -8.17 -4.51 5.89
CA VAL A 68 -9.35 -3.84 5.27
C VAL A 68 -9.97 -2.79 6.20
N ALA A 69 -9.83 -2.93 7.50
CA ALA A 69 -10.35 -1.97 8.47
C ALA A 69 -9.38 -0.79 8.71
N CYS A 70 -8.25 -0.79 8.06
CA CYS A 70 -7.23 0.25 8.19
C CYS A 70 -7.27 1.21 7.01
N THR A 71 -6.94 2.45 7.29
CA THR A 71 -6.60 3.49 6.30
C THR A 71 -5.14 3.83 6.49
N LEU A 72 -4.35 3.80 5.42
CA LEU A 72 -2.98 4.30 5.46
C LEU A 72 -2.99 5.78 5.09
N HIS A 73 -2.66 6.63 6.07
CA HIS A 73 -2.39 8.04 5.79
C HIS A 73 -1.00 8.17 5.21
N ILE A 74 -0.89 8.78 4.04
CA ILE A 74 0.36 8.94 3.30
C ILE A 74 0.62 10.42 3.11
N VAL A 75 1.83 10.85 3.47
CA VAL A 75 2.35 12.17 3.14
C VAL A 75 3.59 11.98 2.26
N SER A 76 3.51 12.46 1.04
CA SER A 76 4.62 12.46 0.10
C SER A 76 5.30 13.83 0.09
N ALA A 77 6.61 13.85 0.23
CA ALA A 77 7.42 15.05 0.20
C ALA A 77 8.73 14.84 -0.56
N THR A 78 9.18 15.85 -1.27
CA THR A 78 10.49 15.89 -1.91
C THR A 78 11.45 16.76 -1.10
N SER A 79 12.71 16.36 -1.07
CA SER A 79 13.77 17.09 -0.34
C SER A 79 14.30 18.32 -1.09
N MET A 80 13.91 18.54 -2.33
CA MET A 80 14.44 19.59 -3.18
C MET A 80 13.55 20.84 -3.21
N LYS A 81 14.18 21.99 -3.44
CA LYS A 81 13.48 23.25 -3.71
C LYS A 81 12.58 23.09 -4.93
N THR A 82 11.36 23.49 -4.78
CA THR A 82 10.25 23.22 -5.67
C THR A 82 10.44 23.79 -7.08
N THR A 83 10.60 22.90 -8.06
CA THR A 83 10.12 23.16 -9.43
C THR A 83 8.65 22.70 -9.51
N PRO A 84 7.84 23.18 -10.46
CA PRO A 84 6.44 22.74 -10.62
C PRO A 84 6.28 21.21 -10.72
N GLU A 85 7.27 20.54 -11.32
CA GLU A 85 7.28 19.07 -11.44
C GLU A 85 7.51 18.40 -10.09
N LEU A 86 8.38 18.96 -9.24
CA LEU A 86 8.65 18.49 -7.87
C LEU A 86 7.47 18.76 -6.93
N GLU A 87 6.83 19.91 -7.11
CA GLU A 87 5.63 20.25 -6.35
C GLU A 87 4.51 19.24 -6.59
N SER A 88 4.46 18.66 -7.77
CA SER A 88 3.50 17.58 -8.10
C SER A 88 3.71 16.30 -7.30
N LEU A 89 4.86 16.10 -6.69
CA LEU A 89 5.18 14.95 -5.81
C LEU A 89 4.88 15.24 -4.33
N ASN A 90 4.58 16.48 -3.96
CA ASN A 90 4.18 16.85 -2.61
C ASN A 90 2.65 16.75 -2.50
N TRP A 91 2.18 15.73 -1.81
CA TRP A 91 0.76 15.49 -1.63
C TRP A 91 0.50 14.70 -0.35
N GLY A 92 -0.73 14.73 0.13
CA GLY A 92 -1.23 13.85 1.18
C GLY A 92 -2.48 13.13 0.70
N GLY A 93 -2.71 11.94 1.21
CA GLY A 93 -3.89 11.16 0.87
C GLY A 93 -4.04 9.91 1.72
N ASP A 94 -5.20 9.31 1.60
CA ASP A 94 -5.62 8.15 2.35
C ASP A 94 -5.69 6.95 1.41
N ALA A 95 -4.90 5.91 1.70
CA ALA A 95 -4.94 4.66 0.97
C ALA A 95 -5.86 3.66 1.66
N HIS A 96 -6.66 2.98 0.86
CA HIS A 96 -7.54 1.90 1.28
C HIS A 96 -7.17 0.61 0.59
N LEU A 97 -7.31 -0.51 1.30
CA LEU A 97 -7.07 -1.82 0.72
C LEU A 97 -8.24 -2.20 -0.20
N THR A 98 -7.97 -2.30 -1.49
CA THR A 98 -8.96 -2.56 -2.54
C THR A 98 -8.44 -3.68 -3.45
N GLY A 99 -9.15 -4.80 -3.50
CA GLY A 99 -8.73 -5.92 -4.37
C GLY A 99 -7.37 -6.54 -4.02
N GLY A 100 -6.93 -6.42 -2.77
CA GLY A 100 -5.66 -6.97 -2.29
C GLY A 100 -4.45 -6.05 -2.46
N VAL A 101 -4.64 -4.82 -2.94
CA VAL A 101 -3.62 -3.78 -3.05
C VAL A 101 -4.08 -2.51 -2.35
N TRP A 102 -3.14 -1.75 -1.82
CA TRP A 102 -3.42 -0.43 -1.29
C TRP A 102 -3.58 0.57 -2.43
N GLN A 103 -4.65 1.35 -2.39
CA GLN A 103 -4.95 2.35 -3.41
C GLN A 103 -5.15 3.71 -2.79
N VAL A 104 -4.44 4.73 -3.29
CA VAL A 104 -4.65 6.13 -2.97
C VAL A 104 -4.88 6.94 -4.24
N ILE A 105 -5.87 7.84 -4.21
CA ILE A 105 -6.24 8.71 -5.32
C ILE A 105 -5.87 10.13 -4.95
N VAL A 106 -5.05 10.76 -5.78
CA VAL A 106 -4.60 12.14 -5.62
C VAL A 106 -5.08 12.96 -6.81
N ASN A 107 -5.96 13.91 -6.53
CA ASN A 107 -6.52 14.81 -7.54
C ASN A 107 -5.92 16.20 -7.35
N ARG A 108 -5.37 16.76 -8.44
CA ARG A 108 -4.86 18.14 -8.45
C ARG A 108 -5.51 18.92 -9.57
N ASN A 109 -6.15 20.04 -9.23
CA ASN A 109 -6.82 20.89 -10.22
C ASN A 109 -5.83 21.60 -11.15
N ASP A 110 -4.58 21.74 -10.72
CA ASP A 110 -3.48 22.45 -11.39
C ASP A 110 -2.27 21.55 -11.68
N GLY A 111 -2.48 20.23 -11.65
CA GLY A 111 -1.39 19.26 -11.72
C GLY A 111 -0.79 19.01 -13.10
N PHE A 112 -1.49 19.41 -14.16
CA PHE A 112 -1.03 19.27 -15.54
C PHE A 112 -0.64 20.64 -16.11
N GLN A 113 0.61 20.77 -16.58
CA GLN A 113 1.12 21.99 -17.22
C GLN A 113 0.75 21.97 -18.71
N CYS A 114 0.02 22.99 -19.15
CA CYS A 114 -0.37 23.14 -20.54
C CYS A 114 0.74 23.79 -21.37
N PRO A 115 0.81 23.56 -22.69
CA PRO A 115 1.80 24.17 -23.56
C PRO A 115 1.74 25.70 -23.61
N ASP A 116 0.57 26.29 -23.31
CA ASP A 116 0.36 27.74 -23.25
C ASP A 116 0.72 28.36 -21.88
N GLY A 117 1.22 27.54 -20.93
CA GLY A 117 1.59 27.95 -19.59
C GLY A 117 0.43 27.95 -18.59
N SER A 118 -0.80 27.67 -19.02
CA SER A 118 -1.93 27.43 -18.11
C SER A 118 -1.82 26.06 -17.45
N THR A 119 -2.71 25.77 -16.49
CA THR A 119 -2.77 24.46 -15.82
C THR A 119 -4.12 23.81 -16.02
N ALA A 120 -4.15 22.48 -15.90
CA ALA A 120 -5.36 21.66 -16.00
C ALA A 120 -5.38 20.57 -14.92
N PRO A 121 -6.55 19.97 -14.65
CA PRO A 121 -6.66 18.89 -13.70
C PRO A 121 -5.84 17.66 -14.09
N LEU A 122 -5.19 17.07 -13.10
CA LEU A 122 -4.44 15.83 -13.17
C LEU A 122 -4.92 14.87 -12.10
N PHE A 123 -5.17 13.62 -12.49
CA PHE A 123 -5.61 12.56 -11.59
C PHE A 123 -4.51 11.52 -11.51
N ARG A 124 -4.14 11.15 -10.31
CA ARG A 124 -3.14 10.12 -10.04
C ARG A 124 -3.72 9.06 -9.14
N THR A 125 -3.58 7.81 -9.53
CA THR A 125 -3.93 6.67 -8.71
C THR A 125 -2.67 5.86 -8.47
N PHE A 126 -2.29 5.72 -7.21
CA PHE A 126 -1.19 4.86 -6.79
C PHE A 126 -1.79 3.57 -6.26
N GLU A 127 -1.35 2.45 -6.81
CA GLU A 127 -1.72 1.10 -6.37
C GLU A 127 -0.44 0.38 -5.98
N PHE A 128 -0.34 -0.17 -4.78
CA PHE A 128 0.87 -0.83 -4.29
C PHE A 128 0.57 -1.99 -3.34
N ASP A 129 1.49 -2.91 -3.29
CA ASP A 129 1.48 -4.06 -2.39
C ASP A 129 2.45 -3.79 -1.23
N ASP A 130 2.00 -3.99 0.01
CA ASP A 130 2.74 -3.70 1.24
C ASP A 130 3.79 -4.77 1.58
N VAL A 131 3.78 -5.90 0.88
CA VAL A 131 4.75 -6.99 1.04
C VAL A 131 5.91 -6.86 0.06
N THR A 132 5.57 -6.70 -1.22
CA THR A 132 6.59 -6.59 -2.28
C THR A 132 7.14 -5.17 -2.38
N LEU A 133 6.47 -4.19 -1.78
CA LEU A 133 6.81 -2.77 -1.83
C LEU A 133 6.94 -2.25 -3.28
N THR A 134 6.14 -2.81 -4.16
CA THR A 134 6.08 -2.42 -5.58
C THR A 134 4.68 -1.93 -5.91
N GLY A 135 4.60 -1.04 -6.89
CA GLY A 135 3.31 -0.48 -7.28
C GLY A 135 3.26 0.07 -8.69
N THR A 136 2.11 0.60 -9.03
CA THR A 136 1.85 1.26 -10.30
C THR A 136 1.20 2.62 -10.06
N LEU A 137 1.78 3.65 -10.64
CA LEU A 137 1.19 4.97 -10.74
C LEU A 137 0.42 5.08 -12.05
N THR A 138 -0.89 5.22 -11.99
CA THR A 138 -1.72 5.59 -13.14
C THR A 138 -1.95 7.09 -13.11
N THR A 139 -1.52 7.79 -14.15
CA THR A 139 -1.73 9.23 -14.33
C THR A 139 -2.70 9.45 -15.47
N THR A 140 -3.75 10.23 -15.22
CA THR A 140 -4.79 10.54 -16.20
C THR A 140 -5.00 12.04 -16.29
N ASN A 141 -4.99 12.59 -17.48
CA ASN A 141 -5.42 13.96 -17.77
C ASN A 141 -6.63 13.94 -18.70
N ASN A 142 -7.54 14.88 -18.50
CA ASN A 142 -8.64 15.10 -19.41
C ASN A 142 -8.17 15.83 -20.69
N ALA A 143 -8.98 15.75 -21.74
CA ALA A 143 -8.75 16.61 -22.89
C ALA A 143 -8.86 18.07 -22.51
N GLY A 144 -7.86 18.86 -22.83
CA GLY A 144 -7.79 20.28 -22.49
C GLY A 144 -6.47 20.88 -22.93
N CYS A 145 -6.34 22.22 -22.93
CA CYS A 145 -5.09 22.89 -23.28
C CYS A 145 -4.53 22.55 -24.68
N GLY A 146 -5.40 22.13 -25.61
CA GLY A 146 -4.94 21.64 -26.91
C GLY A 146 -4.30 20.25 -26.91
N VAL A 147 -4.34 19.53 -25.78
CA VAL A 147 -3.79 18.18 -25.60
C VAL A 147 -4.95 17.18 -25.48
N PRO A 148 -4.84 15.99 -26.13
CA PRO A 148 -5.85 14.94 -25.97
C PRO A 148 -5.83 14.37 -24.55
N ALA A 149 -6.95 13.76 -24.15
CA ALA A 149 -6.97 12.95 -22.94
C ALA A 149 -5.96 11.81 -23.04
N ALA A 150 -5.23 11.57 -21.97
CA ALA A 150 -4.22 10.52 -21.91
C ALA A 150 -4.24 9.81 -20.57
N MET A 151 -3.81 8.55 -20.61
CA MET A 151 -3.56 7.72 -19.43
C MET A 151 -2.21 7.07 -19.58
N THR A 152 -1.38 7.21 -18.57
CA THR A 152 -0.06 6.57 -18.50
C THR A 152 0.04 5.72 -17.24
N LYS A 153 0.78 4.61 -17.35
CA LYS A 153 1.09 3.73 -16.21
C LYS A 153 2.59 3.67 -16.02
N THR A 154 3.05 3.98 -14.83
CA THR A 154 4.47 3.98 -14.47
C THR A 154 4.66 3.07 -13.27
N PRO A 155 5.53 2.06 -13.34
CA PRO A 155 5.86 1.25 -12.18
C PRO A 155 6.67 2.09 -11.18
N PHE A 156 6.51 1.77 -9.87
CA PHE A 156 7.32 2.37 -8.83
C PHE A 156 7.68 1.35 -7.75
N THR A 157 8.64 1.70 -6.92
CA THR A 157 9.06 0.93 -5.76
C THR A 157 9.06 1.79 -4.51
N LEU A 158 8.83 1.15 -3.37
CA LEU A 158 8.99 1.73 -2.05
C LEU A 158 10.14 1.02 -1.35
N ALA A 159 11.02 1.75 -0.69
CA ALA A 159 12.08 1.20 0.13
C ALA A 159 11.96 1.77 1.54
N PHE A 160 11.80 0.88 2.55
CA PHE A 160 11.76 1.32 3.94
C PHE A 160 13.06 2.04 4.31
N THR A 161 12.95 3.20 4.94
CA THR A 161 14.10 4.03 5.29
C THR A 161 14.27 4.13 6.80
N THR A 162 13.24 4.57 7.51
CA THR A 162 13.29 4.74 8.96
C THR A 162 11.91 4.56 9.58
N PRO A 163 11.83 4.11 10.84
CA PRO A 163 10.56 4.13 11.57
C PRO A 163 10.08 5.57 11.76
N LEU A 164 8.82 5.73 12.12
CA LEU A 164 8.27 7.03 12.52
C LEU A 164 8.97 7.54 13.78
N PRO A 165 9.09 8.87 13.95
CA PRO A 165 9.80 9.47 15.08
C PRO A 165 9.12 9.25 16.43
N GLY A 166 7.88 8.78 16.44
CA GLY A 166 7.10 8.47 17.64
C GLY A 166 6.09 7.37 17.38
N PRO A 167 5.56 6.75 18.44
CA PRO A 167 4.52 5.74 18.31
C PRO A 167 3.25 6.37 17.72
N VAL A 168 2.62 5.66 16.82
CA VAL A 168 1.30 6.03 16.27
C VAL A 168 0.26 5.18 16.98
N ASP A 169 -0.79 5.84 17.47
CA ASP A 169 -1.97 5.13 17.93
C ASP A 169 -2.72 4.60 16.70
N GLN A 170 -2.58 3.31 16.48
CA GLN A 170 -3.21 2.65 15.34
C GLN A 170 -4.74 2.58 15.48
N TYR A 171 -5.26 2.64 16.71
CA TYR A 171 -6.68 2.57 17.01
C TYR A 171 -7.13 3.80 17.83
N PRO A 172 -7.05 5.02 17.27
CA PRO A 172 -7.42 6.21 17.99
C PRO A 172 -8.91 6.16 18.37
N LEU A 173 -9.20 6.60 19.59
CA LEU A 173 -10.58 6.75 20.03
C LEU A 173 -11.27 7.86 19.22
N VAL A 174 -12.20 7.49 18.37
CA VAL A 174 -13.03 8.44 17.64
C VAL A 174 -14.27 8.74 18.48
N CYS A 175 -14.35 9.94 19.02
CA CYS A 175 -15.51 10.39 19.78
C CYS A 175 -16.46 11.17 18.86
N GLU A 176 -17.75 10.83 18.89
CA GLU A 176 -18.75 11.57 18.11
C GLU A 176 -18.84 13.02 18.56
N PRO A 177 -18.93 14.01 17.64
CA PRO A 177 -18.94 15.45 17.98
C PRO A 177 -20.14 15.89 18.81
N ALA A 178 -21.17 15.06 18.93
CA ALA A 178 -22.42 15.37 19.60
C ALA A 178 -22.37 15.26 21.15
N GLY A 179 -21.18 15.11 21.75
CA GLY A 179 -21.02 15.10 23.21
C GLY A 179 -21.65 13.89 23.91
N LEU A 180 -22.16 12.95 23.18
CA LEU A 180 -22.60 11.68 23.71
C LEU A 180 -21.35 10.81 23.94
N ARG A 181 -21.20 10.28 25.12
CA ARG A 181 -20.07 9.54 25.68
C ARG A 181 -19.77 8.21 24.96
N HIS A 182 -19.81 8.19 23.65
CA HIS A 182 -19.47 7.03 22.84
C HIS A 182 -18.21 7.34 22.02
N CYS A 183 -17.07 7.03 22.62
CA CYS A 183 -15.82 6.89 21.87
C CYS A 183 -15.71 5.42 21.45
N ARG A 184 -15.41 5.17 20.20
CA ARG A 184 -15.15 3.83 19.63
C ARG A 184 -13.70 3.72 19.26
#